data_8b57cdffa8e7af3912b106cc610f5037
#
_entry.id   8b57cdffa8e7af3912b106cc610f5037
#
_cell.length_a   1.000
_cell.length_b   1.000
_cell.length_c   1.000
_cell.angle_alpha   90.00
_cell.angle_beta   90.00
_cell.angle_gamma   90.00
#
_symmetry.space_group_name_H-M   'P 1'
#
loop_
_entity.id
_entity.type
_entity.pdbx_description
1 polymer ?
#
loop_
_entity_poly.entity_id
_entity_poly.type
_entity_poly.pdbx_seq_one_letter_code
_entity_poly.pdbx_strand_id
1 'polypeptide(L)'
;MSPRALKPLEPAATDPARIRNFCIIAHIDHGKSTLADRMLQITGSVSDRDMRAQYLDRMDIERERGITIKSQAVRMAWATGAGGPDESYALNMIDTPGHVDFSYEVSRSLAACEGAVLLVDAAQGIEAQTLANLYLALANDLQIIPVLNKIYLPAADPEKYAAELEGLI
;
A
#
# COMPACT_ATOMS: atom_id res chain seq x y z
N MET A 1 9.64 -19.38 11.22
CA MET A 1 8.37 -20.06 10.94
C MET A 1 7.85 -19.50 9.63
N SER A 2 7.75 -20.32 8.58
CA SER A 2 7.11 -19.88 7.34
C SER A 2 5.65 -19.54 7.61
N PRO A 3 5.13 -18.40 7.14
CA PRO A 3 3.71 -18.09 7.30
C PRO A 3 2.91 -19.19 6.59
N ARG A 4 1.97 -19.77 7.31
CA ARG A 4 1.06 -20.78 6.77
C ARG A 4 0.22 -20.08 5.72
N ALA A 5 0.37 -20.46 4.46
CA ALA A 5 -0.44 -19.92 3.38
C ALA A 5 -1.93 -20.09 3.75
N LEU A 6 -2.58 -18.98 4.02
CA LEU A 6 -4.02 -18.96 4.26
C LEU A 6 -4.73 -19.23 2.94
N LYS A 7 -5.81 -20.03 2.97
CA LYS A 7 -6.65 -20.20 1.78
C LYS A 7 -7.19 -18.85 1.36
N PRO A 8 -7.20 -18.53 0.05
CA PRO A 8 -7.85 -17.33 -0.44
C PRO A 8 -9.30 -17.28 0.09
N LEU A 9 -9.66 -16.19 0.73
CA LEU A 9 -11.02 -15.97 1.19
C LEU A 9 -11.90 -15.72 -0.03
N GLU A 10 -12.96 -16.53 -0.20
CA GLU A 10 -13.94 -16.32 -1.26
C GLU A 10 -14.72 -15.03 -0.99
N PRO A 11 -14.83 -14.10 -1.96
CA PRO A 11 -15.52 -12.83 -1.77
C PRO A 11 -16.94 -12.98 -1.24
N ALA A 12 -17.70 -13.94 -1.76
CA ALA A 12 -19.09 -14.20 -1.39
C ALA A 12 -19.27 -14.82 0.01
N ALA A 13 -18.21 -15.40 0.57
CA ALA A 13 -18.23 -16.08 1.88
C ALA A 13 -17.53 -15.28 2.99
N THR A 14 -17.00 -14.10 2.68
CA THR A 14 -16.28 -13.28 3.67
C THR A 14 -17.24 -12.31 4.35
N ASP A 15 -17.29 -12.34 5.69
CA ASP A 15 -18.04 -11.37 6.48
C ASP A 15 -17.54 -9.95 6.17
N PRO A 16 -18.41 -8.99 5.82
CA PRO A 16 -18.04 -7.59 5.58
C PRO A 16 -17.24 -6.97 6.72
N ALA A 17 -17.51 -7.34 7.97
CA ALA A 17 -16.75 -6.88 9.13
C ALA A 17 -15.27 -7.29 9.10
N ARG A 18 -14.89 -8.24 8.27
CA ARG A 18 -13.52 -8.75 8.09
C ARG A 18 -12.87 -8.32 6.78
N ILE A 19 -13.50 -7.42 6.04
CA ILE A 19 -12.95 -6.83 4.82
C ILE A 19 -12.34 -5.48 5.17
N ARG A 20 -11.13 -5.22 4.67
CA ARG A 20 -10.46 -3.91 4.78
C ARG A 20 -9.95 -3.49 3.42
N ASN A 21 -10.40 -2.34 2.97
CA ASN A 21 -9.96 -1.73 1.73
C ASN A 21 -8.95 -0.63 2.04
N PHE A 22 -7.79 -0.69 1.47
CA PHE A 22 -6.74 0.31 1.69
C PHE A 22 -5.95 0.58 0.42
N CYS A 23 -5.27 1.70 0.38
CA CYS A 23 -4.35 2.06 -0.68
C CYS A 23 -2.98 2.44 -0.12
N ILE A 24 -2.00 2.60 -1.00
CA ILE A 24 -0.66 3.10 -0.65
C ILE A 24 -0.47 4.44 -1.37
N ILE A 25 -0.28 5.49 -0.59
CA ILE A 25 0.10 6.83 -1.04
C ILE A 25 1.62 6.94 -0.95
N ALA A 26 2.28 7.20 -2.06
CA ALA A 26 3.73 7.35 -2.10
C ALA A 26 4.13 8.25 -3.27
N HIS A 27 5.23 8.98 -3.11
CA HIS A 27 5.90 9.63 -4.23
C HIS A 27 6.61 8.60 -5.11
N ILE A 28 6.96 8.99 -6.35
CA ILE A 28 7.73 8.15 -7.27
C ILE A 28 9.05 7.76 -6.58
N ASP A 29 9.47 6.52 -6.77
CA ASP A 29 10.70 5.94 -6.21
C ASP A 29 10.78 5.85 -4.67
N HIS A 30 9.73 6.20 -3.93
CA HIS A 30 9.68 5.98 -2.48
C HIS A 30 9.51 4.51 -2.08
N GLY A 31 9.24 3.62 -3.04
CA GLY A 31 9.20 2.16 -2.84
C GLY A 31 7.79 1.58 -2.76
N LYS A 32 6.78 2.24 -3.32
CA LYS A 32 5.39 1.77 -3.34
C LYS A 32 5.25 0.36 -3.91
N SER A 33 5.75 0.13 -5.13
CA SER A 33 5.66 -1.18 -5.79
C SER A 33 6.44 -2.26 -5.03
N THR A 34 7.59 -1.92 -4.46
CA THR A 34 8.38 -2.85 -3.63
C THR A 34 7.64 -3.26 -2.37
N LEU A 35 6.98 -2.31 -1.69
CA LEU A 35 6.16 -2.60 -0.52
C LEU A 35 4.97 -3.48 -0.89
N ALA A 36 4.26 -3.14 -1.95
CA ALA A 36 3.13 -3.90 -2.45
C ALA A 36 3.51 -5.35 -2.82
N ASP A 37 4.61 -5.54 -3.55
CA ASP A 37 5.16 -6.86 -3.88
C ASP A 37 5.48 -7.67 -2.62
N ARG A 38 6.07 -7.03 -1.62
CA ARG A 38 6.40 -7.69 -0.36
C ARG A 38 5.16 -8.09 0.44
N MET A 39 4.11 -7.27 0.43
CA MET A 39 2.84 -7.62 1.05
C MET A 39 2.20 -8.84 0.38
N LEU A 40 2.22 -8.91 -0.95
CA LEU A 40 1.73 -10.07 -1.71
C LEU A 40 2.50 -11.35 -1.38
N GLN A 41 3.82 -11.25 -1.24
CA GLN A 41 4.70 -12.36 -0.90
C GLN A 41 4.44 -12.85 0.54
N ILE A 42 4.41 -11.95 1.52
CA ILE A 42 4.21 -12.30 2.94
C ILE A 42 2.83 -12.92 3.18
N THR A 43 1.81 -12.43 2.49
CA THR A 43 0.44 -12.97 2.59
C THR A 43 0.25 -14.27 1.80
N GLY A 44 1.26 -14.70 1.03
CA GLY A 44 1.16 -15.87 0.17
C GLY A 44 0.18 -15.74 -1.00
N SER A 45 -0.22 -14.49 -1.32
CA SER A 45 -1.13 -14.21 -2.44
C SER A 45 -0.48 -14.46 -3.80
N VAL A 46 0.84 -14.38 -3.85
CA VAL A 46 1.68 -14.74 -5.00
C VAL A 46 2.75 -15.71 -4.52
N SER A 47 2.97 -16.80 -5.26
CA SER A 47 4.03 -17.75 -4.91
C SER A 47 5.41 -17.14 -5.16
N ASP A 48 6.41 -17.57 -4.37
CA ASP A 48 7.81 -17.09 -4.57
C ASP A 48 8.33 -17.38 -5.99
N ARG A 49 7.81 -18.43 -6.64
CA ARG A 49 8.16 -18.79 -8.03
C ARG A 49 7.60 -17.82 -9.06
N ASP A 50 6.41 -17.27 -8.80
CA ASP A 50 5.70 -16.38 -9.72
C ASP A 50 5.99 -14.91 -9.44
N MET A 51 6.66 -14.62 -8.31
CA MET A 51 6.99 -13.27 -7.91
C MET A 51 8.04 -12.67 -8.86
N ARG A 52 7.72 -11.49 -9.38
CA ARG A 52 8.60 -10.63 -10.19
C ARG A 52 8.65 -9.26 -9.56
N ALA A 53 9.75 -8.55 -9.75
CA ALA A 53 9.79 -7.14 -9.37
C ALA A 53 8.67 -6.36 -10.09
N GLN A 54 8.00 -5.48 -9.35
CA GLN A 54 6.85 -4.70 -9.84
C GLN A 54 5.72 -5.61 -10.37
N TYR A 55 5.36 -6.63 -9.59
CA TYR A 55 4.37 -7.64 -9.98
C TYR A 55 3.01 -7.05 -10.36
N LEU A 56 2.60 -5.98 -9.70
CA LEU A 56 1.34 -5.28 -9.96
C LEU A 56 1.39 -4.41 -11.22
N ASP A 57 2.56 -3.91 -11.59
CA ASP A 57 2.74 -3.08 -12.78
C ASP A 57 2.74 -3.97 -14.03
N ARG A 58 1.57 -4.18 -14.61
CA ARG A 58 1.37 -5.13 -15.71
C ARG A 58 1.68 -4.55 -17.09
N MET A 59 1.63 -3.23 -17.22
CA MET A 59 1.94 -2.54 -18.48
C MET A 59 3.45 -2.40 -18.66
N ASP A 60 3.97 -2.63 -19.86
CA ASP A 60 5.40 -2.47 -20.14
C ASP A 60 5.89 -1.06 -19.81
N ILE A 61 5.08 -0.04 -20.10
CA ILE A 61 5.39 1.35 -19.79
C ILE A 61 5.41 1.64 -18.27
N GLU A 62 4.60 0.94 -17.48
CA GLU A 62 4.63 1.04 -16.01
C GLU A 62 5.96 0.53 -15.46
N ARG A 63 6.44 -0.61 -15.97
CA ARG A 63 7.73 -1.20 -15.58
C ARG A 63 8.92 -0.38 -16.06
N GLU A 64 8.87 0.11 -17.29
CA GLU A 64 9.95 0.90 -17.87
C GLU A 64 10.15 2.23 -17.13
N ARG A 65 9.06 2.86 -16.70
CA ARG A 65 9.09 4.16 -16.02
C ARG A 65 9.06 4.05 -14.50
N GLY A 66 8.83 2.86 -13.93
CA GLY A 66 8.71 2.66 -12.48
C GLY A 66 7.49 3.34 -11.86
N ILE A 67 6.41 3.55 -12.62
CA ILE A 67 5.19 4.23 -12.18
C ILE A 67 3.96 3.36 -12.38
N THR A 68 2.96 3.49 -11.53
CA THR A 68 1.63 2.89 -11.71
C THR A 68 0.75 3.84 -12.51
N ILE A 69 0.17 3.36 -13.60
CA ILE A 69 -0.71 4.14 -14.46
C ILE A 69 -2.18 3.79 -14.20
N LYS A 70 -2.47 2.50 -14.06
CA LYS A 70 -3.84 2.00 -13.91
C LYS A 70 -4.06 1.45 -12.51
N SER A 71 -5.08 1.94 -11.82
CA SER A 71 -5.50 1.39 -10.52
C SER A 71 -5.91 -0.07 -10.63
N GLN A 72 -5.39 -0.90 -9.74
CA GLN A 72 -5.70 -2.32 -9.64
C GLN A 72 -6.05 -2.67 -8.20
N ALA A 73 -7.00 -3.58 -8.02
CA ALA A 73 -7.32 -4.11 -6.70
C ALA A 73 -6.78 -5.54 -6.56
N VAL A 74 -6.10 -5.80 -5.46
CA VAL A 74 -5.58 -7.13 -5.14
C VAL A 74 -6.06 -7.54 -3.75
N ARG A 75 -6.61 -8.74 -3.67
CA ARG A 75 -7.08 -9.32 -2.41
C ARG A 75 -5.98 -10.18 -1.80
N MET A 76 -5.73 -9.95 -0.51
CA MET A 76 -4.81 -10.71 0.32
C MET A 76 -5.56 -11.28 1.52
N ALA A 77 -5.21 -12.48 1.97
CA ALA A 77 -5.69 -13.04 3.23
C ALA A 77 -4.64 -12.80 4.32
N TRP A 78 -5.05 -12.30 5.45
CA TRP A 78 -4.18 -12.08 6.60
C TRP A 78 -4.81 -12.56 7.89
N ALA A 79 -4.04 -13.25 8.74
CA ALA A 79 -4.43 -13.62 10.10
C ALA A 79 -3.49 -12.97 11.10
N THR A 80 -4.04 -12.39 12.14
CA THR A 80 -3.26 -11.65 13.17
C THR A 80 -2.38 -12.55 14.03
N GLY A 81 -2.56 -13.88 13.95
CA GLY A 81 -1.79 -14.85 14.73
C GLY A 81 -2.14 -14.92 16.21
N ALA A 82 -2.99 -14.03 16.70
CA ALA A 82 -3.40 -13.95 18.10
C ALA A 82 -4.70 -14.74 18.40
N GLY A 83 -5.42 -15.17 17.38
CA GLY A 83 -6.69 -15.86 17.46
C GLY A 83 -6.74 -17.14 16.66
N GLY A 84 -7.85 -17.86 16.76
CA GLY A 84 -8.08 -19.11 16.06
C GLY A 84 -8.18 -18.96 14.54
N PRO A 85 -8.43 -20.05 13.83
CA PRO A 85 -8.56 -20.08 12.37
C PRO A 85 -9.64 -19.15 11.80
N ASP A 86 -10.51 -18.61 12.66
CA ASP A 86 -11.61 -17.72 12.28
C ASP A 86 -11.25 -16.23 12.29
N GLU A 87 -10.00 -15.84 12.59
CA GLU A 87 -9.56 -14.43 12.63
C GLU A 87 -8.80 -13.99 11.38
N SER A 88 -9.11 -14.55 10.22
CA SER A 88 -8.54 -14.08 8.98
C SER A 88 -9.33 -12.88 8.41
N TYR A 89 -8.58 -11.87 7.98
CA TYR A 89 -9.10 -10.68 7.29
C TYR A 89 -8.86 -10.78 5.79
N ALA A 90 -9.79 -10.26 5.01
CA ALA A 90 -9.58 -9.99 3.59
C ALA A 90 -9.08 -8.56 3.45
N LEU A 91 -7.82 -8.40 3.08
CA LEU A 91 -7.21 -7.11 2.80
C LEU A 91 -7.28 -6.87 1.29
N ASN A 92 -8.03 -5.86 0.87
CA ASN A 92 -8.07 -5.43 -0.51
C ASN A 92 -7.17 -4.21 -0.67
N MET A 93 -6.01 -4.39 -1.25
CA MET A 93 -5.12 -3.30 -1.60
C MET A 93 -5.51 -2.75 -2.95
N ILE A 94 -5.78 -1.44 -3.01
CA ILE A 94 -6.02 -0.72 -4.26
C ILE A 94 -4.72 0.00 -4.62
N ASP A 95 -4.02 -0.52 -5.63
CA ASP A 95 -2.80 0.11 -6.14
C ASP A 95 -3.18 1.35 -6.95
N THR A 96 -2.70 2.51 -6.51
CA THR A 96 -3.06 3.82 -7.06
C THR A 96 -1.88 4.46 -7.76
N PRO A 97 -2.09 5.17 -8.88
CA PRO A 97 -1.07 6.03 -9.45
C PRO A 97 -0.57 7.06 -8.43
N GLY A 98 0.74 7.25 -8.37
CA GLY A 98 1.36 8.27 -7.50
C GLY A 98 1.59 9.61 -8.20
N HIS A 99 1.37 9.70 -9.52
CA HIS A 99 1.70 10.85 -10.34
C HIS A 99 0.54 11.86 -10.43
N VAL A 100 0.89 13.14 -10.55
CA VAL A 100 -0.06 14.28 -10.62
C VAL A 100 -1.08 14.16 -11.75
N ASP A 101 -0.67 13.59 -12.88
CA ASP A 101 -1.51 13.44 -14.07
C ASP A 101 -2.69 12.47 -13.88
N PHE A 102 -2.68 11.68 -12.79
CA PHE A 102 -3.69 10.66 -12.49
C PHE A 102 -4.56 11.02 -11.27
N SER A 103 -4.75 12.30 -11.00
CA SER A 103 -5.49 12.80 -9.82
C SER A 103 -6.94 12.28 -9.75
N TYR A 104 -7.59 12.05 -10.88
CA TYR A 104 -8.94 11.52 -10.94
C TYR A 104 -9.01 10.05 -10.50
N GLU A 105 -8.10 9.21 -11.00
CA GLU A 105 -7.98 7.80 -10.60
C GLU A 105 -7.63 7.68 -9.12
N VAL A 106 -6.73 8.54 -8.63
CA VAL A 106 -6.36 8.60 -7.21
C VAL A 106 -7.59 8.93 -6.36
N SER A 107 -8.33 9.96 -6.69
CA SER A 107 -9.53 10.36 -5.95
C SER A 107 -10.58 9.25 -5.87
N ARG A 108 -10.84 8.56 -6.98
CA ARG A 108 -11.77 7.42 -7.01
C ARG A 108 -11.29 6.23 -6.17
N SER A 109 -9.98 5.95 -6.21
CA SER A 109 -9.38 4.87 -5.44
C SER A 109 -9.46 5.16 -3.94
N LEU A 110 -9.17 6.40 -3.53
CA LEU A 110 -9.30 6.84 -2.14
C LEU A 110 -10.73 6.71 -1.63
N ALA A 111 -11.72 7.10 -2.43
CA ALA A 111 -13.14 6.99 -2.06
C ALA A 111 -13.60 5.54 -1.84
N ALA A 112 -12.88 4.55 -2.36
CA ALA A 112 -13.18 3.13 -2.18
C ALA A 112 -12.45 2.51 -0.98
N CYS A 113 -11.59 3.26 -0.29
CA CYS A 113 -10.76 2.80 0.83
C CYS A 113 -11.31 3.25 2.18
N GLU A 114 -10.97 2.49 3.22
CA GLU A 114 -11.17 2.82 4.63
C GLU A 114 -9.91 3.40 5.26
N GLY A 115 -8.74 3.08 4.70
CA GLY A 115 -7.45 3.53 5.16
C GLY A 115 -6.43 3.70 4.05
N ALA A 116 -5.36 4.43 4.35
CA ALA A 116 -4.24 4.64 3.46
C ALA A 116 -2.91 4.47 4.19
N VAL A 117 -1.99 3.74 3.57
CA VAL A 117 -0.59 3.69 3.99
C VAL A 117 0.13 4.86 3.33
N LEU A 118 0.63 5.79 4.13
CA LEU A 118 1.44 6.91 3.67
C LEU A 118 2.92 6.53 3.72
N LEU A 119 3.48 6.19 2.58
CA LEU A 119 4.86 5.73 2.44
C LEU A 119 5.79 6.88 2.10
N VAL A 120 6.77 7.14 2.96
CA VAL A 120 7.75 8.22 2.81
C VAL A 120 9.16 7.64 2.83
N ASP A 121 9.98 8.04 1.87
CA ASP A 121 11.41 7.75 1.86
C ASP A 121 12.10 8.59 2.95
N ALA A 122 12.74 7.93 3.92
CA ALA A 122 13.39 8.59 5.05
C ALA A 122 14.65 9.39 4.69
N ALA A 123 15.11 9.31 3.44
CA ALA A 123 16.23 10.12 2.94
C ALA A 123 15.75 11.34 2.13
N GLN A 124 14.64 11.22 1.42
CA GLN A 124 14.09 12.29 0.57
C GLN A 124 13.04 13.14 1.29
N GLY A 125 12.27 12.51 2.19
CA GLY A 125 11.23 13.19 2.95
C GLY A 125 9.90 13.32 2.23
N ILE A 126 9.08 14.28 2.67
CA ILE A 126 7.71 14.45 2.20
C ILE A 126 7.69 15.38 1.00
N GLU A 127 7.27 14.86 -0.13
CA GLU A 127 7.15 15.59 -1.39
C GLU A 127 5.76 16.22 -1.56
N ALA A 128 5.68 17.30 -2.33
CA ALA A 128 4.44 18.06 -2.54
C ALA A 128 3.29 17.21 -3.06
N GLN A 129 3.57 16.25 -3.95
CA GLN A 129 2.58 15.31 -4.47
C GLN A 129 2.04 14.39 -3.38
N THR A 130 2.88 13.94 -2.47
CA THR A 130 2.48 13.12 -1.32
C THR A 130 1.54 13.89 -0.40
N LEU A 131 1.85 15.18 -0.13
CA LEU A 131 0.98 16.07 0.63
C LEU A 131 -0.39 16.25 -0.03
N ALA A 132 -0.43 16.49 -1.34
CA ALA A 132 -1.68 16.64 -2.07
C ALA A 132 -2.56 15.37 -1.94
N ASN A 133 -1.98 14.21 -2.10
CA ASN A 133 -2.69 12.94 -1.94
C ASN A 133 -3.09 12.66 -0.48
N LEU A 134 -2.27 13.05 0.49
CA LEU A 134 -2.61 12.97 1.91
C LEU A 134 -3.84 13.81 2.24
N TYR A 135 -3.90 15.06 1.78
CA TYR A 135 -5.07 15.91 1.99
C TYR A 135 -6.34 15.35 1.33
N LEU A 136 -6.21 14.73 0.15
CA LEU A 136 -7.33 14.03 -0.48
C LEU A 136 -7.79 12.83 0.37
N ALA A 137 -6.87 12.08 0.96
CA ALA A 137 -7.19 10.96 1.84
C ALA A 137 -7.89 11.43 3.11
N LEU A 138 -7.40 12.49 3.75
CA LEU A 138 -8.03 13.09 4.92
C LEU A 138 -9.43 13.65 4.59
N ALA A 139 -9.61 14.26 3.43
CA ALA A 139 -10.91 14.74 2.97
C ALA A 139 -11.93 13.61 2.72
N ASN A 140 -11.46 12.39 2.49
CA ASN A 140 -12.29 11.18 2.38
C ASN A 140 -12.42 10.41 3.72
N ASP A 141 -11.99 11.01 4.83
CA ASP A 141 -12.06 10.43 6.18
C ASP A 141 -11.31 9.08 6.31
N LEU A 142 -10.19 8.94 5.61
CA LEU A 142 -9.38 7.72 5.66
C LEU A 142 -8.51 7.69 6.91
N GLN A 143 -8.40 6.50 7.51
CA GLN A 143 -7.39 6.22 8.53
C GLN A 143 -6.00 6.21 7.89
N ILE A 144 -5.10 7.10 8.32
CA ILE A 144 -3.74 7.18 7.79
C ILE A 144 -2.77 6.36 8.64
N ILE A 145 -1.98 5.52 7.99
CA ILE A 145 -0.88 4.75 8.61
C ILE A 145 0.43 5.24 7.99
N PRO A 146 1.21 6.07 8.69
CA PRO A 146 2.49 6.53 8.19
C PRO A 146 3.55 5.42 8.25
N VAL A 147 4.36 5.31 7.20
CA VAL A 147 5.45 4.35 7.08
C VAL A 147 6.70 5.03 6.53
N LEU A 148 7.79 4.99 7.28
CA LEU A 148 9.10 5.45 6.82
C LEU A 148 9.86 4.29 6.16
N ASN A 149 10.27 4.49 4.92
CA ASN A 149 11.00 3.51 4.12
C ASN A 149 12.45 3.91 3.90
N LYS A 150 13.26 2.98 3.47
CA LYS A 150 14.70 3.16 3.16
C LYS A 150 15.51 3.73 4.32
N ILE A 151 15.14 3.40 5.54
CA ILE A 151 15.80 3.85 6.78
C ILE A 151 17.28 3.44 6.87
N TYR A 152 17.72 2.52 6.03
CA TYR A 152 19.11 2.03 5.95
C TYR A 152 20.03 2.92 5.11
N LEU A 153 19.49 3.90 4.39
CA LEU A 153 20.31 4.80 3.57
C LEU A 153 21.12 5.76 4.45
N PRO A 154 22.35 6.09 4.07
CA PRO A 154 23.21 7.01 4.86
C PRO A 154 22.60 8.40 5.07
N ALA A 155 21.76 8.88 4.15
CA ALA A 155 21.09 10.17 4.22
C ALA A 155 19.72 10.11 4.91
N ALA A 156 19.29 8.94 5.41
CA ALA A 156 18.02 8.80 6.08
C ALA A 156 17.99 9.48 7.43
N ASP A 157 16.91 10.22 7.71
CA ASP A 157 16.63 10.86 9.00
C ASP A 157 15.22 10.49 9.47
N PRO A 158 15.03 9.26 9.98
CA PRO A 158 13.70 8.79 10.38
C PRO A 158 13.06 9.61 11.50
N GLU A 159 13.87 10.12 12.44
CA GLU A 159 13.36 10.91 13.60
C GLU A 159 12.76 12.24 13.12
N LYS A 160 13.46 12.93 12.22
CA LYS A 160 12.99 14.17 11.62
C LYS A 160 11.66 13.97 10.89
N TYR A 161 11.60 12.99 9.99
CA TYR A 161 10.41 12.76 9.17
C TYR A 161 9.25 12.15 9.95
N ALA A 162 9.51 11.40 11.02
CA ALA A 162 8.46 10.98 11.94
C ALA A 162 7.79 12.20 12.62
N ALA A 163 8.59 13.15 13.12
CA ALA A 163 8.07 14.37 13.73
C ALA A 163 7.28 15.25 12.73
N GLU A 164 7.75 15.34 11.47
CA GLU A 164 7.02 16.05 10.41
C GLU A 164 5.66 15.38 10.13
N LEU A 165 5.62 14.05 10.05
CA LEU A 165 4.37 13.29 9.82
C LEU A 165 3.38 13.43 10.97
N GLU A 166 3.84 13.40 12.22
CA GLU A 166 3.00 13.64 13.41
C GLU A 166 2.33 15.03 13.39
N GLY A 167 3.00 16.01 12.80
CA GLY A 167 2.44 17.37 12.66
C GLY A 167 1.42 17.52 11.52
N LEU A 168 1.33 16.53 10.62
CA LEU A 168 0.45 16.55 9.44
C LEU A 168 -0.81 15.69 9.60
N ILE A 169 -0.78 14.69 10.47
CA ILE A 169 -1.84 13.71 10.75
C ILE A 169 -2.42 13.94 12.13
#